data_1d69a0bce5b03eabc38030f06b28e03d
#
_entry.id   1d69a0bce5b03eabc38030f06b28e03d
#
_cell.length_a   1.000
_cell.length_b   1.000
_cell.length_c   1.000
_cell.angle_alpha   90.00
_cell.angle_beta   90.00
_cell.angle_gamma   90.00
#
_symmetry.space_group_name_H-M   'P 1'
#
loop_
_entity.id
_entity.type
_entity.pdbx_description
1 polymer ?
#
loop_
_entity_poly.entity_id
_entity_poly.type
_entity_poly.pdbx_seq_one_letter_code
_entity_poly.pdbx_strand_id
1 'polypeptide(L)'
;MSITPAPDRMDRFYRGVRAVARFLLACGAIPVYRRQDDPGKMDRNLDTFAACFTTFARGRLVAIYPEGTTHAEARVQRIKTGAARIALEYEASHPGELRMVPVGLSFEARKAFRSRVLVAFGEPIQPAAYLRAYREDPVKAVDALTRDLQWAMEAQVVNVERIDDQRLVHAVEELYRDDLTEQVMQSRGLRRRDVDPVRLSRSIADAVAHFKAREPERVESLWQSIQAYRSLLAQYHQRDEAVRRRRERLPARARLVYSWDAIAGFPLFGYGALVNALPYYVPRWLAHRMARKETDYATIRLLASVVAFPLFWGLEIWLVFRAAGAWWALAFALSLPISGTIAYRYLIGAGWLRVRLRFAALSATQSQAARRLVAEREAIVAELERARQDYLAATKGSSF
;
A
#
# COMPACT_ATOMS: atom_id res chain seq x y z
N MET A 1 22.05 36.01 8.12
CA MET A 1 21.39 36.04 9.44
C MET A 1 21.05 34.59 9.80
N SER A 2 21.91 33.91 10.57
CA SER A 2 21.71 32.54 11.02
C SER A 2 20.81 32.60 12.25
N ILE A 3 19.58 32.10 12.12
CA ILE A 3 18.66 31.94 13.24
C ILE A 3 19.05 30.65 13.96
N THR A 4 19.87 30.80 15.00
CA THR A 4 20.12 29.72 15.98
C THR A 4 18.84 29.56 16.81
N PRO A 5 18.17 28.41 16.82
CA PRO A 5 16.96 28.23 17.63
C PRO A 5 17.32 28.26 19.10
N ALA A 6 16.45 28.86 19.91
CA ALA A 6 16.64 28.99 21.34
C ALA A 6 16.86 27.63 22.03
N PRO A 7 17.78 27.50 23.00
CA PRO A 7 18.20 26.23 23.62
C PRO A 7 17.04 25.41 24.20
N ASP A 8 16.00 26.06 24.69
CA ASP A 8 14.82 25.40 25.29
C ASP A 8 13.90 24.67 24.26
N ARG A 9 13.91 25.07 22.98
CA ARG A 9 13.20 24.36 21.90
C ARG A 9 13.97 23.13 21.43
N MET A 10 15.30 23.20 21.44
CA MET A 10 16.16 22.10 21.07
C MET A 10 16.10 20.95 22.09
N ASP A 11 16.09 21.28 23.38
CA ASP A 11 15.97 20.26 24.43
C ASP A 11 14.62 19.55 24.47
N ARG A 12 13.53 20.22 24.12
CA ARG A 12 12.21 19.57 23.94
C ARG A 12 12.16 18.67 22.73
N PHE A 13 12.78 19.07 21.63
CA PHE A 13 12.90 18.24 20.43
C PHE A 13 13.72 16.97 20.71
N TYR A 14 14.89 17.09 21.35
CA TYR A 14 15.72 15.95 21.73
C TYR A 14 15.07 15.03 22.74
N ARG A 15 14.26 15.53 23.66
CA ARG A 15 13.47 14.71 24.59
C ARG A 15 12.39 13.91 23.86
N GLY A 16 11.70 14.50 22.88
CA GLY A 16 10.74 13.81 22.03
C GLY A 16 11.38 12.70 21.19
N VAL A 17 12.53 12.99 20.57
CA VAL A 17 13.28 11.99 19.79
C VAL A 17 13.75 10.83 20.67
N ARG A 18 14.21 11.10 21.91
CA ARG A 18 14.60 10.04 22.86
C ARG A 18 13.41 9.18 23.29
N ALA A 19 12.22 9.74 23.47
CA ALA A 19 11.01 8.98 23.80
C ALA A 19 10.61 8.06 22.66
N VAL A 20 10.62 8.55 21.42
CA VAL A 20 10.36 7.72 20.22
C VAL A 20 11.41 6.63 20.07
N ALA A 21 12.69 6.95 20.26
CA ALA A 21 13.76 5.96 20.17
C ALA A 21 13.59 4.84 21.23
N ARG A 22 13.26 5.21 22.49
CA ARG A 22 12.97 4.22 23.55
C ARG A 22 11.77 3.35 23.22
N PHE A 23 10.71 3.93 22.67
CA PHE A 23 9.53 3.19 22.24
C PHE A 23 9.88 2.20 21.12
N LEU A 24 10.63 2.64 20.09
CA LEU A 24 11.07 1.76 19.01
C LEU A 24 11.95 0.61 19.51
N LEU A 25 12.90 0.91 20.41
CA LEU A 25 13.73 -0.12 21.06
C LEU A 25 12.88 -1.11 21.88
N ALA A 26 11.89 -0.62 22.62
CA ALA A 26 10.95 -1.47 23.36
C ALA A 26 10.10 -2.34 22.42
N CYS A 27 9.83 -1.88 21.19
CA CYS A 27 9.20 -2.67 20.12
C CYS A 27 10.16 -3.64 19.42
N GLY A 28 11.42 -3.73 19.84
CA GLY A 28 12.43 -4.63 19.27
C GLY A 28 13.17 -4.08 18.05
N ALA A 29 13.09 -2.76 17.79
CA ALA A 29 13.89 -2.17 16.72
C ALA A 29 15.38 -2.21 17.04
N ILE A 30 16.19 -2.67 16.06
CA ILE A 30 17.64 -2.71 16.14
C ILE A 30 18.19 -1.45 15.42
N PRO A 31 18.98 -0.59 16.08
CA PRO A 31 19.51 0.61 15.46
C PRO A 31 20.53 0.27 14.37
N VAL A 32 20.46 0.97 13.23
CA VAL A 32 21.41 0.83 12.12
C VAL A 32 22.01 2.21 11.83
N TYR A 33 23.35 2.27 11.76
CA TYR A 33 24.08 3.49 11.47
C TYR A 33 24.44 3.53 9.98
N ARG A 34 23.95 4.56 9.29
CA ARG A 34 24.18 4.75 7.86
C ARG A 34 25.30 5.76 7.65
N ARG A 35 26.17 5.47 6.70
CA ARG A 35 27.29 6.37 6.34
C ARG A 35 26.83 7.77 5.92
N GLN A 36 25.63 7.86 5.34
CA GLN A 36 25.03 9.13 4.91
C GLN A 36 24.53 9.99 6.07
N ASP A 37 24.11 9.37 7.19
CA ASP A 37 23.51 10.05 8.33
C ASP A 37 24.58 10.41 9.38
N ASP A 38 25.56 9.52 9.60
CA ASP A 38 26.63 9.72 10.58
C ASP A 38 27.87 8.90 10.23
N PRO A 39 28.80 9.44 9.41
CA PRO A 39 30.00 8.74 8.98
C PRO A 39 30.93 8.27 10.13
N GLY A 40 30.90 9.00 11.25
CA GLY A 40 31.76 8.72 12.42
C GLY A 40 31.28 7.57 13.32
N LYS A 41 30.07 7.03 13.05
CA LYS A 41 29.48 5.95 13.87
C LYS A 41 29.39 4.60 13.15
N MET A 42 30.12 4.43 12.07
CA MET A 42 30.10 3.18 11.29
C MET A 42 30.55 1.98 12.10
N ASP A 43 31.49 2.17 13.06
CA ASP A 43 32.00 1.10 13.94
C ASP A 43 30.89 0.52 14.84
N ARG A 44 29.83 1.31 15.13
CA ARG A 44 28.66 0.84 15.89
C ARG A 44 27.77 -0.14 15.12
N ASN A 45 27.99 -0.37 13.83
CA ASN A 45 27.30 -1.43 13.11
C ASN A 45 27.74 -2.83 13.59
N LEU A 46 28.86 -2.97 14.28
CA LEU A 46 29.22 -4.21 14.99
C LEU A 46 28.20 -4.53 16.09
N ASP A 47 27.72 -3.50 16.83
CA ASP A 47 26.67 -3.66 17.82
C ASP A 47 25.34 -4.12 17.18
N THR A 48 25.05 -3.62 15.96
CA THR A 48 23.88 -4.03 15.16
C THR A 48 23.96 -5.52 14.80
N PHE A 49 25.14 -5.99 14.37
CA PHE A 49 25.37 -7.40 14.03
C PHE A 49 25.22 -8.29 15.27
N ALA A 50 25.84 -7.91 16.39
CA ALA A 50 25.74 -8.63 17.66
C ALA A 50 24.29 -8.72 18.14
N ALA A 51 23.49 -7.65 17.98
CA ALA A 51 22.06 -7.66 18.30
C ALA A 51 21.27 -8.61 17.41
N CYS A 52 21.57 -8.66 16.10
CA CYS A 52 20.98 -9.64 15.18
C CYS A 52 21.33 -11.07 15.58
N PHE A 53 22.60 -11.35 15.87
CA PHE A 53 23.07 -12.68 16.28
C PHE A 53 22.42 -13.14 17.58
N THR A 54 22.32 -12.27 18.58
CA THR A 54 21.61 -12.55 19.82
C THR A 54 20.14 -12.89 19.56
N THR A 55 19.53 -12.22 18.58
CA THR A 55 18.12 -12.44 18.21
C THR A 55 17.95 -13.80 17.53
N PHE A 56 18.86 -14.17 16.62
CA PHE A 56 18.86 -15.47 15.95
C PHE A 56 19.11 -16.62 16.93
N ALA A 57 20.10 -16.49 17.81
CA ALA A 57 20.41 -17.50 18.85
C ALA A 57 19.23 -17.76 19.79
N ARG A 58 18.27 -16.82 19.91
CA ARG A 58 17.02 -16.99 20.65
C ARG A 58 15.90 -17.59 19.79
N GLY A 59 16.15 -18.02 18.57
CA GLY A 59 15.16 -18.54 17.65
C GLY A 59 14.13 -17.49 17.18
N ARG A 60 14.51 -16.19 17.20
CA ARG A 60 13.63 -15.10 16.80
C ARG A 60 13.92 -14.61 15.40
N LEU A 61 12.91 -13.98 14.81
CA LEU A 61 12.99 -13.38 13.47
C LEU A 61 13.60 -11.97 13.53
N VAL A 62 14.40 -11.61 12.52
CA VAL A 62 14.84 -10.24 12.23
C VAL A 62 14.30 -9.82 10.87
N ALA A 63 13.52 -8.74 10.83
CA ALA A 63 13.06 -8.13 9.58
C ALA A 63 14.03 -7.03 9.14
N ILE A 64 14.50 -7.09 7.90
CA ILE A 64 15.43 -6.13 7.31
C ILE A 64 14.84 -5.56 6.02
N TYR A 65 14.97 -4.25 5.81
CA TYR A 65 14.67 -3.57 4.56
C TYR A 65 16.00 -3.30 3.82
N PRO A 66 16.46 -4.21 2.94
CA PRO A 66 17.83 -4.18 2.42
C PRO A 66 18.07 -3.07 1.40
N GLU A 67 17.02 -2.45 0.86
CA GLU A 67 17.13 -1.25 0.02
C GLU A 67 17.72 -0.05 0.78
N GLY A 68 17.50 0.01 2.09
CA GLY A 68 18.04 1.06 2.96
C GLY A 68 17.52 2.48 2.66
N THR A 69 16.49 2.61 1.84
CA THR A 69 15.82 3.86 1.49
C THR A 69 14.32 3.64 1.30
N THR A 70 13.53 4.72 1.40
CA THR A 70 12.09 4.68 1.11
C THR A 70 11.84 5.43 -0.20
N HIS A 71 11.14 4.80 -1.12
CA HIS A 71 10.77 5.38 -2.42
C HIS A 71 9.31 5.05 -2.79
N ALA A 72 8.79 5.77 -3.78
CA ALA A 72 7.40 5.60 -4.24
C ALA A 72 7.27 4.67 -5.45
N GLU A 73 8.38 4.27 -6.06
CA GLU A 73 8.41 3.45 -7.27
C GLU A 73 7.93 2.02 -7.00
N ALA A 74 7.27 1.43 -7.98
CA ALA A 74 6.78 0.04 -7.91
C ALA A 74 7.85 -0.93 -8.43
N ARG A 75 9.06 -0.83 -7.88
CA ARG A 75 10.18 -1.73 -8.19
C ARG A 75 11.08 -1.88 -6.96
N VAL A 76 11.80 -2.97 -6.89
CA VAL A 76 12.86 -3.15 -5.89
C VAL A 76 14.07 -2.32 -6.30
N GLN A 77 14.53 -1.42 -5.43
CA GLN A 77 15.77 -0.69 -5.63
C GLN A 77 16.98 -1.61 -5.40
N ARG A 78 18.15 -1.18 -5.87
CA ARG A 78 19.38 -1.92 -5.62
C ARG A 78 19.58 -2.14 -4.11
N ILE A 79 19.54 -3.39 -3.68
CA ILE A 79 19.74 -3.75 -2.28
C ILE A 79 21.20 -3.62 -1.84
N LYS A 80 21.38 -3.38 -0.55
CA LYS A 80 22.69 -3.26 0.07
C LYS A 80 23.14 -4.61 0.62
N THR A 81 24.46 -4.79 0.72
CA THR A 81 25.08 -6.04 1.16
C THR A 81 24.89 -6.36 2.65
N GLY A 82 24.31 -5.45 3.45
CA GLY A 82 24.19 -5.62 4.90
C GLY A 82 23.45 -6.89 5.33
N ALA A 83 22.34 -7.22 4.67
CA ALA A 83 21.58 -8.42 4.97
C ALA A 83 22.38 -9.71 4.70
N ALA A 84 23.06 -9.77 3.56
CA ALA A 84 23.91 -10.90 3.19
C ALA A 84 25.11 -11.06 4.13
N ARG A 85 25.74 -9.95 4.54
CA ARG A 85 26.86 -9.96 5.49
C ARG A 85 26.43 -10.51 6.85
N ILE A 86 25.33 -10.00 7.43
CA ILE A 86 24.79 -10.50 8.69
C ILE A 86 24.48 -11.99 8.60
N ALA A 87 23.87 -12.42 7.50
CA ALA A 87 23.49 -13.80 7.31
C ALA A 87 24.69 -14.74 7.22
N LEU A 88 25.68 -14.42 6.39
CA LEU A 88 26.87 -15.27 6.19
C LEU A 88 27.79 -15.32 7.42
N GLU A 89 27.93 -14.20 8.13
CA GLU A 89 28.75 -14.15 9.34
C GLU A 89 28.11 -14.98 10.47
N TYR A 90 26.78 -14.92 10.65
CA TYR A 90 26.09 -15.78 11.60
C TYR A 90 26.18 -17.26 11.21
N GLU A 91 25.89 -17.57 9.95
CA GLU A 91 25.87 -18.92 9.42
C GLU A 91 27.26 -19.59 9.47
N ALA A 92 28.36 -18.80 9.38
CA ALA A 92 29.74 -19.31 9.53
C ALA A 92 30.00 -19.92 10.92
N SER A 93 29.30 -19.40 11.95
CA SER A 93 29.39 -19.90 13.32
C SER A 93 28.28 -20.92 13.69
N HIS A 94 27.15 -20.90 12.94
CA HIS A 94 25.97 -21.72 13.20
C HIS A 94 25.42 -22.31 11.87
N PRO A 95 26.15 -23.26 11.27
CA PRO A 95 25.82 -23.76 9.94
C PRO A 95 24.47 -24.45 9.85
N GLY A 96 23.62 -24.01 8.91
CA GLY A 96 22.33 -24.61 8.61
C GLY A 96 21.15 -24.08 9.46
N GLU A 97 21.41 -23.13 10.36
CA GLU A 97 20.37 -22.59 11.26
C GLU A 97 19.54 -21.46 10.64
N LEU A 98 20.13 -20.67 9.70
CA LEU A 98 19.49 -19.48 9.19
C LEU A 98 18.77 -19.71 7.86
N ARG A 99 17.62 -19.08 7.70
CA ARG A 99 16.87 -18.99 6.45
C ARG A 99 16.51 -17.56 6.16
N MET A 100 16.75 -17.09 4.94
CA MET A 100 16.36 -15.78 4.47
C MET A 100 15.11 -15.91 3.61
N VAL A 101 14.02 -15.28 4.03
CA VAL A 101 12.76 -15.28 3.27
C VAL A 101 12.59 -13.93 2.60
N PRO A 102 12.64 -13.85 1.25
CA PRO A 102 12.35 -12.62 0.53
C PRO A 102 10.86 -12.29 0.63
N VAL A 103 10.54 -11.04 0.98
CA VAL A 103 9.16 -10.60 1.19
C VAL A 103 8.87 -9.38 0.32
N GLY A 104 7.84 -9.49 -0.52
CA GLY A 104 7.31 -8.38 -1.31
C GLY A 104 6.12 -7.72 -0.64
N LEU A 105 6.08 -6.39 -0.64
CA LEU A 105 4.97 -5.59 -0.12
C LEU A 105 4.33 -4.78 -1.24
N SER A 106 3.09 -5.09 -1.59
CA SER A 106 2.34 -4.36 -2.61
C SER A 106 1.15 -3.64 -1.98
N PHE A 107 1.13 -2.31 -2.08
CA PHE A 107 0.10 -1.46 -1.49
C PHE A 107 -0.90 -1.03 -2.58
N GLU A 108 -2.19 -1.28 -2.37
CA GLU A 108 -3.26 -0.83 -3.28
C GLU A 108 -3.37 0.71 -3.30
N ALA A 109 -3.33 1.34 -2.14
CA ALA A 109 -3.35 2.79 -2.01
C ALA A 109 -2.59 3.25 -0.74
N ARG A 110 -1.32 3.61 -0.89
CA ARG A 110 -0.43 3.97 0.24
C ARG A 110 -0.95 5.10 1.13
N LYS A 111 -1.73 6.04 0.57
CA LYS A 111 -2.28 7.19 1.30
C LYS A 111 -3.67 6.94 1.89
N ALA A 112 -4.35 5.87 1.50
CA ALA A 112 -5.71 5.60 1.94
C ALA A 112 -5.73 4.84 3.27
N PHE A 113 -6.56 5.30 4.19
CA PHE A 113 -6.80 4.57 5.43
C PHE A 113 -7.49 3.24 5.14
N ARG A 114 -7.03 2.14 5.76
CA ARG A 114 -7.51 0.77 5.55
C ARG A 114 -7.38 0.28 4.10
N SER A 115 -6.41 0.77 3.37
CA SER A 115 -6.06 0.20 2.08
C SER A 115 -5.52 -1.22 2.26
N ARG A 116 -5.69 -2.03 1.24
CA ARG A 116 -5.18 -3.40 1.25
C ARG A 116 -3.68 -3.39 1.03
N VAL A 117 -3.02 -4.29 1.73
CA VAL A 117 -1.60 -4.60 1.52
C VAL A 117 -1.51 -6.09 1.21
N LEU A 118 -0.85 -6.42 0.13
CA LEU A 118 -0.49 -7.79 -0.17
C LEU A 118 0.93 -8.01 0.29
N VAL A 119 1.13 -9.07 1.06
CA VAL A 119 2.43 -9.55 1.52
C VAL A 119 2.69 -10.87 0.81
N ALA A 120 3.67 -10.88 -0.10
CA ALA A 120 4.09 -12.06 -0.83
C ALA A 120 5.38 -12.60 -0.20
N PHE A 121 5.38 -13.88 0.15
CA PHE A 121 6.57 -14.59 0.65
C PHE A 121 7.15 -15.42 -0.48
N GLY A 122 8.45 -15.25 -0.75
CA GLY A 122 9.18 -16.06 -1.72
C GLY A 122 9.80 -17.30 -1.09
N GLU A 123 10.43 -18.10 -1.94
CA GLU A 123 11.17 -19.30 -1.51
C GLU A 123 12.34 -18.92 -0.58
N PRO A 124 12.51 -19.65 0.53
CA PRO A 124 13.59 -19.38 1.46
C PRO A 124 14.97 -19.63 0.83
N ILE A 125 15.86 -18.65 0.93
CA ILE A 125 17.28 -18.79 0.57
C ILE A 125 18.03 -19.31 1.79
N GLN A 126 18.88 -20.30 1.58
CA GLN A 126 19.74 -20.89 2.61
C GLN A 126 21.17 -20.32 2.52
N PRO A 127 21.61 -19.46 3.45
CA PRO A 127 22.97 -18.90 3.42
C PRO A 127 24.06 -19.97 3.54
N ALA A 128 23.75 -21.14 4.14
CA ALA A 128 24.64 -22.29 4.23
C ALA A 128 25.22 -22.71 2.86
N ALA A 129 24.45 -22.58 1.78
CA ALA A 129 24.91 -22.90 0.43
C ALA A 129 26.09 -22.05 -0.03
N TYR A 130 26.32 -20.88 0.56
CA TYR A 130 27.38 -19.94 0.21
C TYR A 130 28.59 -20.05 1.13
N LEU A 131 28.57 -20.88 2.19
CA LEU A 131 29.67 -20.95 3.18
C LEU A 131 30.99 -21.39 2.62
N ARG A 132 31.00 -22.29 1.63
CA ARG A 132 32.24 -22.70 0.96
C ARG A 132 32.90 -21.51 0.26
N ALA A 133 32.13 -20.80 -0.56
CA ALA A 133 32.63 -19.60 -1.24
C ALA A 133 33.00 -18.49 -0.25
N TYR A 134 32.27 -18.38 0.88
CA TYR A 134 32.57 -17.40 1.92
C TYR A 134 33.88 -17.62 2.61
N ARG A 135 34.31 -18.89 2.79
CA ARG A 135 35.63 -19.23 3.33
C ARG A 135 36.78 -18.94 2.35
N GLU A 136 36.50 -19.07 1.04
CA GLU A 136 37.51 -18.82 -0.01
C GLU A 136 37.63 -17.31 -0.30
N ASP A 137 36.49 -16.61 -0.50
CA ASP A 137 36.40 -15.16 -0.78
C ASP A 137 35.11 -14.58 -0.18
N PRO A 138 35.18 -14.01 1.02
CA PRO A 138 34.01 -13.42 1.69
C PRO A 138 33.30 -12.35 0.87
N VAL A 139 34.03 -11.54 0.10
CA VAL A 139 33.43 -10.43 -0.67
C VAL A 139 32.62 -10.98 -1.82
N LYS A 140 33.16 -11.92 -2.58
CA LYS A 140 32.43 -12.56 -3.69
C LYS A 140 31.21 -13.32 -3.22
N ALA A 141 31.28 -14.03 -2.09
CA ALA A 141 30.16 -14.76 -1.52
C ALA A 141 29.02 -13.82 -1.06
N VAL A 142 29.36 -12.70 -0.40
CA VAL A 142 28.41 -11.65 -0.02
C VAL A 142 27.72 -11.05 -1.26
N ASP A 143 28.49 -10.76 -2.31
CA ASP A 143 27.93 -10.21 -3.56
C ASP A 143 27.02 -11.23 -4.28
N ALA A 144 27.39 -12.53 -4.27
CA ALA A 144 26.56 -13.58 -4.83
C ALA A 144 25.23 -13.71 -4.09
N LEU A 145 25.25 -13.86 -2.77
CA LEU A 145 24.03 -13.92 -1.96
C LEU A 145 23.18 -12.65 -2.09
N THR A 146 23.82 -11.46 -2.20
CA THR A 146 23.10 -10.20 -2.40
C THR A 146 22.36 -10.18 -3.75
N ARG A 147 23.00 -10.67 -4.82
CA ARG A 147 22.36 -10.76 -6.15
C ARG A 147 21.16 -11.72 -6.15
N ASP A 148 21.32 -12.88 -5.55
CA ASP A 148 20.27 -13.88 -5.48
C ASP A 148 19.09 -13.39 -4.61
N LEU A 149 19.37 -12.67 -3.51
CA LEU A 149 18.37 -12.02 -2.70
C LEU A 149 17.65 -10.89 -3.47
N GLN A 150 18.39 -10.08 -4.25
CA GLN A 150 17.81 -9.05 -5.13
C GLN A 150 16.84 -9.69 -6.10
N TRP A 151 17.26 -10.71 -6.82
CA TRP A 151 16.43 -11.41 -7.80
C TRP A 151 15.20 -12.05 -7.15
N ALA A 152 15.36 -12.69 -6.00
CA ALA A 152 14.27 -13.30 -5.25
C ALA A 152 13.26 -12.25 -4.73
N MET A 153 13.71 -11.06 -4.32
CA MET A 153 12.83 -9.96 -3.94
C MET A 153 12.09 -9.37 -5.14
N GLU A 154 12.77 -9.18 -6.27
CA GLU A 154 12.16 -8.73 -7.52
C GLU A 154 11.07 -9.70 -7.98
N ALA A 155 11.27 -10.99 -7.74
CA ALA A 155 10.28 -12.02 -8.01
C ALA A 155 9.00 -11.89 -7.14
N GLN A 156 9.03 -11.23 -6.00
CA GLN A 156 7.86 -11.00 -5.13
C GLN A 156 7.15 -9.67 -5.40
N VAL A 157 7.73 -8.79 -6.20
CA VAL A 157 7.15 -7.47 -6.54
C VAL A 157 6.93 -7.40 -8.05
N VAL A 158 5.86 -6.74 -8.49
CA VAL A 158 5.68 -6.43 -9.90
C VAL A 158 6.69 -5.35 -10.28
N ASN A 159 7.78 -5.77 -10.90
CA ASN A 159 8.87 -4.88 -11.28
C ASN A 159 8.58 -4.30 -12.67
N VAL A 160 8.45 -2.96 -12.77
CA VAL A 160 8.21 -2.26 -14.03
C VAL A 160 9.37 -1.29 -14.26
N GLU A 161 10.19 -1.56 -15.28
CA GLU A 161 11.48 -0.89 -15.48
C GLU A 161 11.38 0.60 -15.85
N ARG A 162 10.29 1.03 -16.46
CA ARG A 162 10.11 2.42 -16.93
C ARG A 162 8.90 3.10 -16.30
N ILE A 163 9.03 4.40 -15.98
CA ILE A 163 7.95 5.20 -15.37
C ILE A 163 6.70 5.26 -16.26
N ASP A 164 6.87 5.31 -17.57
CA ASP A 164 5.76 5.33 -18.52
C ASP A 164 5.04 3.98 -18.59
N ASP A 165 5.78 2.88 -18.49
CA ASP A 165 5.23 1.52 -18.43
C ASP A 165 4.48 1.30 -17.12
N GLN A 166 4.94 1.85 -16.01
CA GLN A 166 4.22 1.83 -14.73
C GLN A 166 2.86 2.51 -14.82
N ARG A 167 2.79 3.65 -15.51
CA ARG A 167 1.52 4.37 -15.71
C ARG A 167 0.54 3.57 -16.55
N LEU A 168 1.03 2.92 -17.60
CA LEU A 168 0.20 2.08 -18.47
C LEU A 168 -0.26 0.81 -17.73
N VAL A 169 0.64 0.08 -17.07
CA VAL A 169 0.29 -1.11 -16.27
C VAL A 169 -0.74 -0.76 -15.21
N HIS A 170 -0.53 0.34 -14.47
CA HIS A 170 -1.48 0.80 -13.47
C HIS A 170 -2.85 1.19 -14.08
N ALA A 171 -2.85 1.82 -15.26
CA ALA A 171 -4.08 2.17 -15.95
C ALA A 171 -4.86 0.94 -16.43
N VAL A 172 -4.16 -0.07 -16.96
CA VAL A 172 -4.74 -1.35 -17.35
C VAL A 172 -5.27 -2.09 -16.13
N GLU A 173 -4.51 -2.13 -15.03
CA GLU A 173 -4.96 -2.72 -13.78
C GLU A 173 -6.23 -2.08 -13.23
N GLU A 174 -6.28 -0.76 -13.22
CA GLU A 174 -7.43 -0.01 -12.71
C GLU A 174 -8.73 -0.34 -13.49
N LEU A 175 -8.61 -0.48 -14.81
CA LEU A 175 -9.75 -0.71 -15.69
C LEU A 175 -10.14 -2.20 -15.83
N TYR A 176 -9.16 -3.10 -15.83
CA TYR A 176 -9.35 -4.49 -16.28
C TYR A 176 -9.12 -5.54 -15.19
N ARG A 177 -8.44 -5.24 -14.08
CA ARG A 177 -8.12 -6.23 -13.03
C ARG A 177 -9.34 -6.98 -12.51
N ASP A 178 -10.44 -6.28 -12.24
CA ASP A 178 -11.64 -6.90 -11.70
C ASP A 178 -12.32 -7.81 -12.74
N ASP A 179 -12.38 -7.38 -14.01
CA ASP A 179 -12.93 -8.17 -15.11
C ASP A 179 -12.08 -9.42 -15.36
N LEU A 180 -10.74 -9.26 -15.31
CA LEU A 180 -9.80 -10.38 -15.43
C LEU A 180 -9.89 -11.35 -14.24
N THR A 181 -10.04 -10.83 -13.02
CA THR A 181 -10.24 -11.65 -11.81
C THR A 181 -11.50 -12.50 -11.95
N GLU A 182 -12.59 -11.92 -12.42
CA GLU A 182 -13.87 -12.61 -12.62
C GLU A 182 -13.76 -13.72 -13.67
N GLN A 183 -13.07 -13.46 -14.77
CA GLN A 183 -12.79 -14.47 -15.81
C GLN A 183 -11.92 -15.63 -15.30
N VAL A 184 -10.85 -15.32 -14.53
CA VAL A 184 -9.98 -16.36 -13.94
C VAL A 184 -10.76 -17.21 -12.93
N MET A 185 -11.64 -16.59 -12.14
CA MET A 185 -12.52 -17.33 -11.23
C MET A 185 -13.46 -18.28 -11.98
N GLN A 186 -14.10 -17.80 -13.06
CA GLN A 186 -15.03 -18.60 -13.86
C GLN A 186 -14.32 -19.72 -14.60
N SER A 187 -13.16 -19.44 -15.21
CA SER A 187 -12.43 -20.43 -16.03
C SER A 187 -11.76 -21.53 -15.22
N ARG A 188 -11.37 -21.26 -13.96
CA ARG A 188 -10.65 -22.19 -13.08
C ARG A 188 -11.48 -22.70 -11.90
N GLY A 189 -12.73 -22.27 -11.74
CA GLY A 189 -13.58 -22.63 -10.60
C GLY A 189 -13.04 -22.12 -9.25
N LEU A 190 -12.23 -21.05 -9.26
CA LEU A 190 -11.58 -20.53 -8.07
C LEU A 190 -12.49 -19.52 -7.33
N ARG A 191 -12.31 -19.39 -6.02
CA ARG A 191 -12.91 -18.30 -5.25
C ARG A 191 -12.03 -17.07 -5.35
N ARG A 192 -12.60 -15.87 -5.18
CA ARG A 192 -11.88 -14.59 -5.28
C ARG A 192 -10.64 -14.51 -4.35
N ARG A 193 -10.68 -15.17 -3.21
CA ARG A 193 -9.56 -15.25 -2.26
C ARG A 193 -8.40 -16.12 -2.74
N ASP A 194 -8.66 -17.02 -3.68
CA ASP A 194 -7.69 -17.99 -4.18
C ASP A 194 -6.96 -17.46 -5.43
N VAL A 195 -7.40 -16.30 -5.97
CA VAL A 195 -6.72 -15.60 -7.06
C VAL A 195 -5.61 -14.73 -6.51
N ASP A 196 -4.36 -15.05 -6.88
CA ASP A 196 -3.17 -14.29 -6.48
C ASP A 196 -3.09 -12.97 -7.26
N PRO A 197 -3.30 -11.81 -6.60
CA PRO A 197 -3.28 -10.52 -7.27
C PRO A 197 -1.89 -10.11 -7.77
N VAL A 198 -0.79 -10.64 -7.19
CA VAL A 198 0.57 -10.35 -7.67
C VAL A 198 0.84 -11.07 -8.98
N ARG A 199 0.45 -12.34 -9.08
CA ARG A 199 0.57 -13.08 -10.35
C ARG A 199 -0.22 -12.40 -11.45
N LEU A 200 -1.41 -11.91 -11.12
CA LEU A 200 -2.26 -11.18 -12.06
C LEU A 200 -1.59 -9.88 -12.54
N SER A 201 -1.09 -9.06 -11.62
CA SER A 201 -0.38 -7.82 -11.93
C SER A 201 0.90 -8.07 -12.73
N ARG A 202 1.63 -9.14 -12.38
CA ARG A 202 2.83 -9.54 -13.13
C ARG A 202 2.47 -9.96 -14.55
N SER A 203 1.44 -10.77 -14.72
CA SER A 203 0.97 -11.18 -16.06
C SER A 203 0.57 -9.97 -16.92
N ILE A 204 -0.02 -8.94 -16.32
CA ILE A 204 -0.34 -7.69 -17.03
C ILE A 204 0.95 -6.96 -17.43
N ALA A 205 1.92 -6.83 -16.51
CA ALA A 205 3.19 -6.16 -16.78
C ALA A 205 3.99 -6.89 -17.88
N ASP A 206 4.06 -8.23 -17.83
CA ASP A 206 4.74 -9.06 -18.82
C ASP A 206 4.06 -8.94 -20.19
N ALA A 207 2.73 -8.93 -20.25
CA ALA A 207 1.98 -8.71 -21.49
C ALA A 207 2.24 -7.32 -22.08
N VAL A 208 2.24 -6.27 -21.24
CA VAL A 208 2.57 -4.90 -21.68
C VAL A 208 3.98 -4.84 -22.25
N ALA A 209 4.97 -5.43 -21.57
CA ALA A 209 6.35 -5.46 -22.03
C ALA A 209 6.48 -6.22 -23.39
N HIS A 210 5.79 -7.36 -23.51
CA HIS A 210 5.74 -8.17 -24.73
C HIS A 210 5.21 -7.40 -25.94
N PHE A 211 4.04 -6.75 -25.80
CA PHE A 211 3.44 -5.99 -26.90
C PHE A 211 4.21 -4.72 -27.20
N LYS A 212 4.78 -4.06 -26.20
CA LYS A 212 5.61 -2.86 -26.42
C LYS A 212 6.85 -3.16 -27.26
N ALA A 213 7.43 -4.38 -27.12
CA ALA A 213 8.57 -4.80 -27.91
C ALA A 213 8.20 -5.20 -29.34
N ARG A 214 6.99 -5.72 -29.58
CA ARG A 214 6.57 -6.29 -30.87
C ARG A 214 5.59 -5.41 -31.64
N GLU A 215 4.67 -4.75 -30.94
CA GLU A 215 3.56 -3.98 -31.51
C GLU A 215 3.43 -2.62 -30.79
N PRO A 216 4.46 -1.75 -30.84
CA PRO A 216 4.46 -0.49 -30.08
C PRO A 216 3.30 0.45 -30.48
N GLU A 217 2.88 0.44 -31.72
CA GLU A 217 1.75 1.25 -32.19
C GLU A 217 0.41 0.82 -31.56
N ARG A 218 0.21 -0.47 -31.36
CA ARG A 218 -0.98 -1.01 -30.69
C ARG A 218 -1.02 -0.59 -29.22
N VAL A 219 0.13 -0.61 -28.55
CA VAL A 219 0.25 -0.16 -27.15
C VAL A 219 -0.01 1.34 -27.04
N GLU A 220 0.50 2.14 -27.96
CA GLU A 220 0.29 3.59 -27.98
C GLU A 220 -1.19 3.93 -28.27
N SER A 221 -1.82 3.26 -29.23
CA SER A 221 -3.25 3.42 -29.53
C SER A 221 -4.14 3.07 -28.31
N LEU A 222 -3.82 1.97 -27.62
CA LEU A 222 -4.52 1.57 -26.39
C LEU A 222 -4.32 2.64 -25.29
N TRP A 223 -3.10 3.15 -25.12
CA TRP A 223 -2.80 4.19 -24.15
C TRP A 223 -3.60 5.47 -24.42
N GLN A 224 -3.66 5.92 -25.68
CA GLN A 224 -4.45 7.08 -26.09
C GLN A 224 -5.95 6.86 -25.80
N SER A 225 -6.49 5.67 -26.08
CA SER A 225 -7.87 5.31 -25.78
C SER A 225 -8.16 5.36 -24.28
N ILE A 226 -7.25 4.84 -23.45
CA ILE A 226 -7.37 4.92 -21.99
C ILE A 226 -7.35 6.36 -21.48
N GLN A 227 -6.44 7.20 -22.04
CA GLN A 227 -6.37 8.62 -21.65
C GLN A 227 -7.61 9.39 -22.09
N ALA A 228 -8.13 9.14 -23.29
CA ALA A 228 -9.37 9.73 -23.78
C ALA A 228 -10.57 9.35 -22.88
N TYR A 229 -10.67 8.08 -22.50
CA TYR A 229 -11.70 7.61 -21.56
C TYR A 229 -11.58 8.26 -20.18
N ARG A 230 -10.35 8.36 -19.63
CA ARG A 230 -10.10 9.03 -18.34
C ARG A 230 -10.47 10.51 -18.38
N SER A 231 -10.19 11.19 -19.47
CA SER A 231 -10.57 12.61 -19.66
C SER A 231 -12.09 12.77 -19.72
N LEU A 232 -12.80 11.85 -20.39
CA LEU A 232 -14.25 11.84 -20.39
C LEU A 232 -14.83 11.58 -19.00
N LEU A 233 -14.28 10.64 -18.23
CA LEU A 233 -14.67 10.41 -16.84
C LEU A 233 -14.49 11.66 -15.98
N ALA A 234 -13.36 12.36 -16.14
CA ALA A 234 -13.08 13.61 -15.42
C ALA A 234 -14.05 14.74 -15.84
N GLN A 235 -14.31 14.90 -17.14
CA GLN A 235 -15.24 15.89 -17.69
C GLN A 235 -16.66 15.75 -17.11
N TYR A 236 -17.13 14.52 -16.98
CA TYR A 236 -18.47 14.23 -16.42
C TYR A 236 -18.46 13.94 -14.92
N HIS A 237 -17.32 14.13 -14.23
CA HIS A 237 -17.15 13.84 -12.81
C HIS A 237 -17.60 12.42 -12.43
N GLN A 238 -17.36 11.44 -13.32
CA GLN A 238 -17.70 10.03 -13.13
C GLN A 238 -16.48 9.21 -12.68
N ARG A 239 -16.76 8.00 -12.18
CA ARG A 239 -15.73 6.99 -11.88
C ARG A 239 -15.99 5.74 -12.72
N ASP A 240 -14.92 5.05 -13.13
CA ASP A 240 -15.03 3.81 -13.91
C ASP A 240 -15.94 2.76 -13.24
N GLU A 241 -15.86 2.65 -11.93
CA GLU A 241 -16.70 1.73 -11.16
C GLU A 241 -18.20 1.94 -11.38
N ALA A 242 -18.66 3.19 -11.56
CA ALA A 242 -20.05 3.50 -11.86
C ALA A 242 -20.47 3.02 -13.25
N VAL A 243 -19.58 3.16 -14.24
CA VAL A 243 -19.80 2.73 -15.62
C VAL A 243 -19.81 1.21 -15.70
N ARG A 244 -18.87 0.54 -15.04
CA ARG A 244 -18.73 -0.91 -14.98
C ARG A 244 -19.96 -1.58 -14.38
N ARG A 245 -20.39 -1.12 -13.19
CA ARG A 245 -21.48 -1.72 -12.41
C ARG A 245 -22.88 -1.26 -12.82
N ARG A 246 -23.03 -0.58 -13.96
CA ARG A 246 -24.33 -0.05 -14.41
C ARG A 246 -25.41 -1.12 -14.58
N ARG A 247 -25.05 -2.34 -14.93
CA ARG A 247 -25.96 -3.48 -15.14
C ARG A 247 -26.26 -4.27 -13.88
N GLU A 248 -25.49 -4.07 -12.80
CA GLU A 248 -25.75 -4.75 -11.54
C GLU A 248 -27.06 -4.20 -10.94
N ARG A 249 -28.15 -4.95 -11.08
CA ARG A 249 -29.40 -4.64 -10.38
C ARG A 249 -29.22 -4.98 -8.90
N LEU A 250 -29.31 -4.00 -8.02
CA LEU A 250 -29.44 -4.27 -6.59
C LEU A 250 -30.73 -5.08 -6.38
N PRO A 251 -30.67 -6.25 -5.71
CA PRO A 251 -31.87 -6.96 -5.33
C PRO A 251 -32.77 -6.02 -4.51
N ALA A 252 -34.08 -6.14 -4.67
CA ALA A 252 -35.05 -5.22 -4.05
C ALA A 252 -34.87 -5.11 -2.52
N ARG A 253 -34.52 -6.23 -1.87
CA ARG A 253 -34.17 -6.28 -0.44
C ARG A 253 -32.94 -5.42 -0.12
N ALA A 254 -31.89 -5.45 -0.93
CA ALA A 254 -30.71 -4.61 -0.71
C ALA A 254 -31.05 -3.12 -0.88
N ARG A 255 -31.90 -2.76 -1.82
CA ARG A 255 -32.40 -1.37 -1.97
C ARG A 255 -33.14 -0.88 -0.72
N LEU A 256 -34.01 -1.71 -0.15
CA LEU A 256 -34.77 -1.38 1.06
C LEU A 256 -33.83 -1.23 2.27
N VAL A 257 -32.98 -2.21 2.50
CA VAL A 257 -32.00 -2.19 3.60
C VAL A 257 -31.06 -0.99 3.51
N TYR A 258 -30.50 -0.71 2.32
CA TYR A 258 -29.64 0.46 2.14
C TYR A 258 -30.37 1.79 2.30
N SER A 259 -31.66 1.88 1.96
CA SER A 259 -32.45 3.10 2.16
C SER A 259 -32.77 3.32 3.64
N TRP A 260 -33.14 2.28 4.37
CA TRP A 260 -33.41 2.35 5.81
C TRP A 260 -32.11 2.59 6.61
N ASP A 261 -31.03 1.89 6.30
CA ASP A 261 -29.72 2.12 6.91
C ASP A 261 -29.20 3.53 6.63
N ALA A 262 -29.48 4.08 5.44
CA ALA A 262 -29.11 5.45 5.10
C ALA A 262 -29.92 6.48 5.90
N ILE A 263 -31.24 6.28 6.08
CA ILE A 263 -32.10 7.23 6.81
C ILE A 263 -31.87 7.09 8.31
N ALA A 264 -31.92 5.88 8.85
CA ALA A 264 -31.73 5.62 10.28
C ALA A 264 -30.27 5.82 10.74
N GLY A 265 -29.31 5.57 9.86
CA GLY A 265 -27.88 5.78 10.14
C GLY A 265 -27.42 7.24 10.04
N PHE A 266 -28.22 8.14 9.42
CA PHE A 266 -27.84 9.54 9.24
C PHE A 266 -27.65 10.31 10.55
N PRO A 267 -28.51 10.21 11.58
CA PRO A 267 -28.27 10.86 12.86
C PRO A 267 -27.01 10.34 13.58
N LEU A 268 -26.81 9.01 13.56
CA LEU A 268 -25.60 8.40 14.11
C LEU A 268 -24.34 8.82 13.36
N PHE A 269 -24.44 8.91 12.03
CA PHE A 269 -23.38 9.46 11.20
C PHE A 269 -23.07 10.91 11.54
N GLY A 270 -24.10 11.77 11.66
CA GLY A 270 -23.97 13.17 12.01
C GLY A 270 -23.27 13.35 13.34
N TYR A 271 -23.71 12.62 14.38
CA TYR A 271 -23.07 12.58 15.67
C TYR A 271 -21.60 12.13 15.58
N GLY A 272 -21.36 10.97 14.98
CA GLY A 272 -19.99 10.43 14.84
C GLY A 272 -19.08 11.31 14.00
N ALA A 273 -19.59 11.96 12.95
CA ALA A 273 -18.86 12.90 12.13
C ALA A 273 -18.48 14.16 12.91
N LEU A 274 -19.39 14.67 13.75
CA LEU A 274 -19.17 15.87 14.55
C LEU A 274 -18.09 15.65 15.60
N VAL A 275 -18.27 14.63 16.45
CA VAL A 275 -17.34 14.35 17.58
C VAL A 275 -15.98 13.84 17.14
N ASN A 276 -15.87 13.23 15.96
CA ASN A 276 -14.59 12.78 15.42
C ASN A 276 -13.99 13.72 14.36
N ALA A 277 -14.59 14.89 14.10
CA ALA A 277 -14.12 15.81 13.07
C ALA A 277 -12.69 16.31 13.35
N LEU A 278 -12.45 16.87 14.54
CA LEU A 278 -11.15 17.44 14.90
C LEU A 278 -10.03 16.38 14.92
N PRO A 279 -10.17 15.25 15.63
CA PRO A 279 -9.14 14.21 15.64
C PRO A 279 -8.86 13.60 14.25
N TYR A 280 -9.83 13.67 13.31
CA TYR A 280 -9.65 13.18 11.95
C TYR A 280 -9.03 14.22 11.00
N TYR A 281 -9.52 15.47 11.01
CA TYR A 281 -9.10 16.49 10.04
C TYR A 281 -7.80 17.19 10.42
N VAL A 282 -7.51 17.38 11.72
CA VAL A 282 -6.28 18.04 12.18
C VAL A 282 -5.02 17.27 11.76
N PRO A 283 -4.90 15.95 11.98
CA PRO A 283 -3.77 15.18 11.48
C PRO A 283 -3.63 15.20 9.95
N ARG A 284 -4.76 15.18 9.25
CA ARG A 284 -4.77 15.24 7.79
C ARG A 284 -4.24 16.58 7.27
N TRP A 285 -4.69 17.68 7.86
CA TRP A 285 -4.21 19.02 7.54
C TRP A 285 -2.72 19.17 7.84
N LEU A 286 -2.28 18.70 9.02
CA LEU A 286 -0.88 18.72 9.42
C LEU A 286 0.01 17.91 8.45
N ALA A 287 -0.44 16.72 8.06
CA ALA A 287 0.28 15.90 7.11
C ALA A 287 0.42 16.58 5.74
N HIS A 288 -0.63 17.25 5.24
CA HIS A 288 -0.53 18.01 3.98
C HIS A 288 0.46 19.18 4.07
N ARG A 289 0.60 19.80 5.23
CA ARG A 289 1.47 20.96 5.43
C ARG A 289 2.94 20.57 5.68
N MET A 290 3.17 19.42 6.29
CA MET A 290 4.51 19.00 6.73
C MET A 290 5.16 17.95 5.81
N ALA A 291 4.40 17.19 5.04
CA ALA A 291 4.96 16.16 4.17
C ALA A 291 5.75 16.81 3.04
N ARG A 292 7.05 16.55 3.00
CA ARG A 292 7.95 16.98 1.92
C ARG A 292 7.97 15.98 0.76
N LYS A 293 7.82 14.69 1.08
CA LYS A 293 7.74 13.59 0.13
C LYS A 293 6.39 12.89 0.25
N GLU A 294 5.96 12.29 -0.82
CA GLU A 294 4.72 11.51 -0.84
C GLU A 294 4.71 10.37 0.19
N THR A 295 5.86 9.77 0.42
CA THR A 295 6.08 8.70 1.40
C THR A 295 5.93 9.14 2.85
N ASP A 296 6.16 10.43 3.15
CA ASP A 296 6.13 10.96 4.52
C ASP A 296 4.68 11.22 5.00
N TYR A 297 3.76 11.42 4.05
CA TYR A 297 2.37 11.78 4.34
C TYR A 297 1.67 10.80 5.29
N ALA A 298 1.77 9.50 5.02
CA ALA A 298 1.14 8.47 5.82
C ALA A 298 1.72 8.42 7.25
N THR A 299 3.04 8.53 7.37
CA THR A 299 3.76 8.50 8.65
C THR A 299 3.41 9.71 9.50
N ILE A 300 3.46 10.93 8.94
CA ILE A 300 3.11 12.16 9.65
C ILE A 300 1.65 12.12 10.10
N ARG A 301 0.74 11.69 9.23
CA ARG A 301 -0.67 11.55 9.56
C ARG A 301 -0.90 10.55 10.69
N LEU A 302 -0.23 9.40 10.66
CA LEU A 302 -0.34 8.38 11.71
C LEU A 302 0.14 8.93 13.06
N LEU A 303 1.36 9.49 13.10
CA LEU A 303 1.95 10.05 14.32
C LEU A 303 1.11 11.20 14.90
N ALA A 304 0.64 12.10 14.04
CA ALA A 304 -0.26 13.16 14.45
C ALA A 304 -1.60 12.62 14.97
N SER A 305 -2.13 11.55 14.40
CA SER A 305 -3.37 10.91 14.88
C SER A 305 -3.21 10.27 16.25
N VAL A 306 -2.08 9.62 16.53
CA VAL A 306 -1.78 9.02 17.84
C VAL A 306 -1.83 10.06 18.96
N VAL A 307 -1.49 11.31 18.67
CA VAL A 307 -1.57 12.43 19.62
C VAL A 307 -2.96 13.10 19.60
N ALA A 308 -3.51 13.34 18.42
CA ALA A 308 -4.75 14.08 18.24
C ALA A 308 -5.96 13.35 18.83
N PHE A 309 -6.09 12.04 18.63
CA PHE A 309 -7.23 11.29 19.14
C PHE A 309 -7.32 11.34 20.68
N PRO A 310 -6.30 10.99 21.47
CA PRO A 310 -6.37 11.12 22.92
C PRO A 310 -6.57 12.56 23.40
N LEU A 311 -5.95 13.53 22.72
CA LEU A 311 -6.08 14.94 23.10
C LEU A 311 -7.51 15.46 22.94
N PHE A 312 -8.09 15.30 21.75
CA PHE A 312 -9.44 15.82 21.48
C PHE A 312 -10.51 15.01 22.20
N TRP A 313 -10.43 13.69 22.21
CA TRP A 313 -11.36 12.85 22.97
C TRP A 313 -11.26 13.11 24.46
N GLY A 314 -10.05 13.29 25.01
CA GLY A 314 -9.86 13.67 26.41
C GLY A 314 -10.48 15.01 26.76
N LEU A 315 -10.33 16.02 25.89
CA LEU A 315 -10.96 17.32 26.05
C LEU A 315 -12.50 17.23 26.01
N GLU A 316 -13.05 16.50 25.04
CA GLU A 316 -14.49 16.30 24.88
C GLU A 316 -15.10 15.55 26.08
N ILE A 317 -14.44 14.47 26.53
CA ILE A 317 -14.85 13.72 27.73
C ILE A 317 -14.81 14.61 28.98
N TRP A 318 -13.75 15.44 29.12
CA TRP A 318 -13.64 16.37 30.22
C TRP A 318 -14.76 17.42 30.20
N LEU A 319 -15.11 17.96 29.03
CA LEU A 319 -16.23 18.90 28.89
C LEU A 319 -17.56 18.27 29.30
N VAL A 320 -17.84 17.04 28.85
CA VAL A 320 -19.05 16.30 29.25
C VAL A 320 -19.05 16.00 30.75
N PHE A 321 -17.90 15.61 31.31
CA PHE A 321 -17.76 15.41 32.76
C PHE A 321 -18.09 16.65 33.56
N ARG A 322 -17.61 17.80 33.11
CA ARG A 322 -17.90 19.12 33.78
C ARG A 322 -19.36 19.53 33.64
N ALA A 323 -20.03 19.19 32.54
CA ALA A 323 -21.40 19.61 32.26
C ALA A 323 -22.45 18.65 32.82
N ALA A 324 -22.20 17.35 32.80
CA ALA A 324 -23.22 16.33 33.04
C ALA A 324 -22.81 15.24 34.08
N GLY A 325 -21.56 15.27 34.56
CA GLY A 325 -21.06 14.33 35.55
C GLY A 325 -20.46 13.03 35.00
N ALA A 326 -19.99 12.18 35.90
CA ALA A 326 -19.15 11.02 35.60
C ALA A 326 -19.84 9.96 34.73
N TRP A 327 -21.10 9.65 34.98
CA TRP A 327 -21.83 8.62 34.24
C TRP A 327 -22.04 8.99 32.78
N TRP A 328 -22.37 10.26 32.50
CA TRP A 328 -22.51 10.77 31.14
C TRP A 328 -21.17 10.85 30.41
N ALA A 329 -20.09 11.22 31.12
CA ALA A 329 -18.75 11.21 30.55
C ALA A 329 -18.29 9.80 30.17
N LEU A 330 -18.59 8.79 31.00
CA LEU A 330 -18.30 7.39 30.68
C LEU A 330 -19.09 6.91 29.46
N ALA A 331 -20.40 7.15 29.43
CA ALA A 331 -21.24 6.81 28.29
C ALA A 331 -20.75 7.47 26.99
N PHE A 332 -20.39 8.77 27.06
CA PHE A 332 -19.82 9.51 25.95
C PHE A 332 -18.49 8.90 25.49
N ALA A 333 -17.57 8.61 26.41
CA ALA A 333 -16.29 8.01 26.10
C ALA A 333 -16.43 6.66 25.36
N LEU A 334 -17.37 5.82 25.80
CA LEU A 334 -17.67 4.54 25.13
C LEU A 334 -18.29 4.76 23.72
N SER A 335 -19.03 5.84 23.55
CA SER A 335 -19.67 6.16 22.25
C SER A 335 -18.67 6.60 21.18
N LEU A 336 -17.53 7.21 21.52
CA LEU A 336 -16.56 7.81 20.60
C LEU A 336 -16.00 6.80 19.58
N PRO A 337 -15.41 5.65 19.96
CA PRO A 337 -14.88 4.69 18.99
C PRO A 337 -15.99 4.03 18.16
N ILE A 338 -17.16 3.81 18.75
CA ILE A 338 -18.32 3.21 18.07
C ILE A 338 -18.85 4.17 17.00
N SER A 339 -19.13 5.43 17.39
CA SER A 339 -19.63 6.45 16.48
C SER A 339 -18.66 6.78 15.36
N GLY A 340 -17.35 6.82 15.65
CA GLY A 340 -16.31 7.01 14.64
C GLY A 340 -16.30 5.87 13.61
N THR A 341 -16.44 4.63 14.05
CA THR A 341 -16.52 3.46 13.17
C THR A 341 -17.78 3.51 12.30
N ILE A 342 -18.92 3.84 12.87
CA ILE A 342 -20.20 4.00 12.15
C ILE A 342 -20.10 5.12 11.11
N ALA A 343 -19.57 6.29 11.52
CA ALA A 343 -19.38 7.42 10.61
C ALA A 343 -18.47 7.07 9.43
N TYR A 344 -17.39 6.36 9.68
CA TYR A 344 -16.48 5.90 8.63
C TYR A 344 -17.15 4.90 7.66
N ARG A 345 -17.89 3.91 8.18
CA ARG A 345 -18.63 2.94 7.35
C ARG A 345 -19.72 3.63 6.53
N TYR A 346 -20.42 4.59 7.12
CA TYR A 346 -21.46 5.38 6.44
C TYR A 346 -20.87 6.20 5.29
N LEU A 347 -19.72 6.87 5.50
CA LEU A 347 -19.03 7.62 4.45
C LEU A 347 -18.59 6.74 3.27
N ILE A 348 -18.13 5.52 3.54
CA ILE A 348 -17.76 4.57 2.47
C ILE A 348 -19.02 4.14 1.70
N GLY A 349 -20.09 3.77 2.40
CA GLY A 349 -21.36 3.37 1.79
C GLY A 349 -22.01 4.51 1.01
N ALA A 350 -22.06 5.71 1.60
CA ALA A 350 -22.58 6.90 0.94
C ALA A 350 -21.73 7.33 -0.26
N GLY A 351 -20.41 7.11 -0.20
CA GLY A 351 -19.52 7.34 -1.33
C GLY A 351 -19.89 6.47 -2.53
N TRP A 352 -20.15 5.19 -2.31
CA TRP A 352 -20.57 4.26 -3.34
C TRP A 352 -21.96 4.61 -3.93
N LEU A 353 -22.93 4.92 -3.07
CA LEU A 353 -24.28 5.37 -3.49
C LEU A 353 -24.19 6.67 -4.30
N ARG A 354 -23.41 7.64 -3.86
CA ARG A 354 -23.18 8.90 -4.58
C ARG A 354 -22.62 8.69 -5.98
N VAL A 355 -21.68 7.76 -6.14
CA VAL A 355 -21.10 7.41 -7.45
C VAL A 355 -22.17 6.84 -8.37
N ARG A 356 -23.03 5.96 -7.88
CA ARG A 356 -24.13 5.38 -8.68
C ARG A 356 -25.22 6.40 -9.01
N LEU A 357 -25.61 7.22 -8.06
CA LEU A 357 -26.61 8.28 -8.29
C LEU A 357 -26.14 9.31 -9.31
N ARG A 358 -24.85 9.69 -9.29
CA ARG A 358 -24.27 10.57 -10.29
C ARG A 358 -24.32 9.98 -11.69
N PHE A 359 -24.01 8.71 -11.85
CA PHE A 359 -24.09 8.04 -13.15
C PHE A 359 -25.55 7.87 -13.62
N ALA A 360 -26.47 7.55 -12.72
CA ALA A 360 -27.89 7.48 -13.02
C ALA A 360 -28.43 8.85 -13.45
N ALA A 361 -28.04 9.94 -12.76
CA ALA A 361 -28.39 11.30 -13.15
C ALA A 361 -27.82 11.67 -14.52
N LEU A 362 -26.54 11.33 -14.81
CA LEU A 362 -25.94 11.54 -16.12
C LEU A 362 -26.71 10.77 -17.20
N SER A 363 -27.11 9.53 -16.92
CA SER A 363 -27.87 8.71 -17.86
C SER A 363 -29.26 9.27 -18.15
N ALA A 364 -29.88 9.92 -17.17
CA ALA A 364 -31.21 10.54 -17.30
C ALA A 364 -31.12 11.89 -18.01
N THR A 365 -30.09 12.71 -17.73
CA THR A 365 -29.97 14.08 -18.24
C THR A 365 -29.18 14.16 -19.55
N GLN A 366 -28.16 13.32 -19.72
CA GLN A 366 -27.25 13.30 -20.86
C GLN A 366 -27.02 11.87 -21.36
N SER A 367 -28.05 11.25 -21.89
CA SER A 367 -28.02 9.84 -22.30
C SER A 367 -26.95 9.52 -23.35
N GLN A 368 -26.60 10.46 -24.23
CA GLN A 368 -25.53 10.30 -25.22
C GLN A 368 -24.15 10.21 -24.55
N ALA A 369 -23.87 11.08 -23.58
CA ALA A 369 -22.62 11.07 -22.82
C ALA A 369 -22.45 9.76 -22.03
N ALA A 370 -23.51 9.30 -21.38
CA ALA A 370 -23.52 8.02 -20.67
C ALA A 370 -23.29 6.83 -21.61
N ARG A 371 -23.92 6.82 -22.79
CA ARG A 371 -23.68 5.77 -23.82
C ARG A 371 -22.26 5.81 -24.34
N ARG A 372 -21.70 7.01 -24.58
CA ARG A 372 -20.33 7.16 -25.03
C ARG A 372 -19.33 6.62 -24.01
N LEU A 373 -19.47 6.97 -22.72
CA LEU A 373 -18.64 6.42 -21.63
C LEU A 373 -18.68 4.89 -21.60
N VAL A 374 -19.86 4.33 -21.79
CA VAL A 374 -20.05 2.88 -21.83
C VAL A 374 -19.36 2.25 -23.04
N ALA A 375 -19.55 2.80 -24.23
CA ALA A 375 -18.98 2.29 -25.47
C ALA A 375 -17.45 2.35 -25.46
N GLU A 376 -16.86 3.47 -25.01
CA GLU A 376 -15.41 3.63 -24.88
C GLU A 376 -14.83 2.59 -23.90
N ARG A 377 -15.47 2.40 -22.73
CA ARG A 377 -15.01 1.37 -21.79
C ARG A 377 -15.08 -0.04 -22.39
N GLU A 378 -16.20 -0.38 -23.04
CA GLU A 378 -16.39 -1.70 -23.67
C GLU A 378 -15.36 -1.94 -24.78
N ALA A 379 -15.02 -0.92 -25.58
CA ALA A 379 -14.00 -1.00 -26.61
C ALA A 379 -12.60 -1.27 -26.02
N ILE A 380 -12.23 -0.55 -24.94
CA ILE A 380 -10.95 -0.75 -24.24
C ILE A 380 -10.88 -2.15 -23.64
N VAL A 381 -11.92 -2.61 -22.95
CA VAL A 381 -11.94 -3.94 -22.32
C VAL A 381 -11.89 -5.05 -23.39
N ALA A 382 -12.57 -4.88 -24.53
CA ALA A 382 -12.52 -5.82 -25.63
C ALA A 382 -11.12 -5.90 -26.26
N GLU A 383 -10.42 -4.77 -26.39
CA GLU A 383 -9.03 -4.76 -26.89
C GLU A 383 -8.07 -5.42 -25.89
N LEU A 384 -8.21 -5.15 -24.60
CA LEU A 384 -7.42 -5.80 -23.54
C LEU A 384 -7.64 -7.32 -23.51
N GLU A 385 -8.88 -7.78 -23.75
CA GLU A 385 -9.19 -9.20 -23.82
C GLU A 385 -8.57 -9.87 -25.07
N ARG A 386 -8.61 -9.20 -26.22
CA ARG A 386 -7.91 -9.66 -27.43
C ARG A 386 -6.40 -9.74 -27.20
N ALA A 387 -5.80 -8.70 -26.67
CA ALA A 387 -4.38 -8.68 -26.32
C ALA A 387 -4.01 -9.82 -25.36
N ARG A 388 -4.86 -10.10 -24.35
CA ARG A 388 -4.65 -11.23 -23.44
C ARG A 388 -4.67 -12.57 -24.18
N GLN A 389 -5.62 -12.78 -25.07
CA GLN A 389 -5.71 -14.03 -25.85
C GLN A 389 -4.49 -14.21 -26.76
N ASP A 390 -4.06 -13.15 -27.45
CA ASP A 390 -2.87 -13.13 -28.29
C ASP A 390 -1.61 -13.46 -27.47
N TYR A 391 -1.47 -12.84 -26.28
CA TYR A 391 -0.35 -13.11 -25.38
C TYR A 391 -0.32 -14.57 -24.90
N LEU A 392 -1.47 -15.12 -24.50
CA LEU A 392 -1.56 -16.51 -24.07
C LEU A 392 -1.29 -17.49 -25.22
N ALA A 393 -1.68 -17.17 -26.45
CA ALA A 393 -1.35 -17.97 -27.62
C ALA A 393 0.15 -17.95 -27.93
N ALA A 394 0.78 -16.76 -27.83
CA ALA A 394 2.22 -16.60 -28.05
C ALA A 394 3.08 -17.28 -26.98
N THR A 395 2.63 -17.32 -25.72
CA THR A 395 3.38 -17.90 -24.59
C THR A 395 3.14 -19.40 -24.42
N LYS A 396 1.99 -19.97 -24.82
CA LYS A 396 1.76 -21.42 -24.83
C LYS A 396 2.69 -22.16 -25.81
N GLY A 397 3.25 -21.49 -26.81
CA GLY A 397 4.27 -22.03 -27.71
C GLY A 397 5.70 -22.01 -27.15
N SER A 398 5.92 -21.35 -26.00
CA SER A 398 7.25 -21.16 -25.37
C SER A 398 7.44 -21.92 -24.04
N SER A 399 6.45 -22.72 -23.62
CA SER A 399 6.54 -23.53 -22.39
C SER A 399 6.89 -24.95 -22.72
N PHE A 400 8.18 -25.22 -22.95
CA PHE A 400 8.84 -26.50 -22.75
C PHE A 400 10.19 -26.27 -22.08
#